data_d33de70cd0becdc0b92b51b0137ec976
#
_entry.id   d33de70cd0becdc0b92b51b0137ec976
#
_cell.length_a   1.000
_cell.length_b   1.000
_cell.length_c   1.000
_cell.angle_alpha   90.00
_cell.angle_beta   90.00
_cell.angle_gamma   90.00
#
_symmetry.space_group_name_H-M   'P 1'
#
loop_
_entity.id
_entity.type
_entity.pdbx_description
1 polymer ?
#
loop_
_entity_poly.entity_id
_entity_poly.type
_entity_poly.pdbx_seq_one_letter_code
_entity_poly.pdbx_strand_id
1 'polypeptide(L)'
;MKKICKLLSLVICLVIMSSFIVGCSKHESNEISFYNYGENIDDETIKEFEKKYNIKVNMETFDDMEAMYSKVKSGAGKYDVILVSDALMPRMIDQKLIQKINKENIPNISQMDEQYLNLEMDPDNKYSVPYMFGTVGIIYNTDVVKEDVDSWDILWDKKYKDKIFMFDTYRDTIGAALKKLGYSLNSTSQKEIDEAKELLLEQRKLVNPLYGVDNGTTMIPAGETDINMIWSGEGLNLQDEYPNLKYIVPKEGANFWIDSLCI
;
A
#
# COMPACT_ATOMS: atom_id res chain seq x y z
N MET A 1 48.51 -53.53 20.85
CA MET A 1 48.02 -52.16 21.13
C MET A 1 47.86 -51.30 19.89
N LYS A 2 48.84 -51.03 19.00
CA LYS A 2 48.73 -50.15 17.82
C LYS A 2 47.66 -50.57 16.80
N LYS A 3 47.35 -51.87 16.59
CA LYS A 3 46.32 -52.33 15.67
C LYS A 3 44.91 -52.11 16.22
N ILE A 4 44.71 -52.25 17.54
CA ILE A 4 43.42 -52.02 18.21
C ILE A 4 43.06 -50.53 18.20
N CYS A 5 44.04 -49.62 18.43
CA CYS A 5 43.81 -48.17 18.34
C CYS A 5 43.44 -47.70 16.92
N LYS A 6 44.01 -48.33 15.88
CA LYS A 6 43.63 -48.00 14.49
C LYS A 6 42.21 -48.48 14.16
N LEU A 7 41.82 -49.64 14.66
CA LEU A 7 40.45 -50.16 14.46
C LEU A 7 39.41 -49.31 15.18
N LEU A 8 39.71 -48.88 16.42
CA LEU A 8 38.85 -48.00 17.20
C LEU A 8 38.68 -46.62 16.54
N SER A 9 39.78 -46.05 16.00
CA SER A 9 39.75 -44.77 15.26
C SER A 9 38.89 -44.86 14.00
N LEU A 10 38.96 -45.99 13.26
CA LEU A 10 38.17 -46.21 12.06
C LEU A 10 36.66 -46.30 12.35
N VAL A 11 36.32 -47.00 13.46
CA VAL A 11 34.92 -47.15 13.90
C VAL A 11 34.34 -45.83 14.38
N ILE A 12 35.14 -45.01 15.08
CA ILE A 12 34.71 -43.67 15.53
C ILE A 12 34.52 -42.74 14.33
N CYS A 13 35.39 -42.78 13.32
CA CYS A 13 35.19 -42.00 12.09
C CYS A 13 33.94 -42.43 11.30
N LEU A 14 33.64 -43.71 11.25
CA LEU A 14 32.41 -44.24 10.61
C LEU A 14 31.13 -43.81 11.35
N VAL A 15 31.14 -43.80 12.68
CA VAL A 15 30.01 -43.34 13.51
C VAL A 15 29.80 -41.83 13.37
N ILE A 16 30.86 -41.04 13.27
CA ILE A 16 30.76 -39.62 13.03
C ILE A 16 30.26 -39.31 11.62
N MET A 17 30.69 -40.06 10.60
CA MET A 17 30.17 -39.91 9.23
C MET A 17 28.69 -40.32 9.08
N SER A 18 28.22 -41.32 9.84
CA SER A 18 26.81 -41.68 9.82
C SER A 18 25.88 -40.65 10.52
N SER A 19 26.42 -39.84 11.42
CA SER A 19 25.68 -38.78 12.10
C SER A 19 25.37 -37.56 11.19
N PHE A 20 26.07 -37.40 10.07
CA PHE A 20 25.82 -36.34 9.07
C PHE A 20 24.77 -36.70 8.01
N ILE A 21 24.22 -37.93 8.02
CA ILE A 21 23.17 -38.37 7.09
C ILE A 21 21.76 -38.25 7.73
N VAL A 22 21.64 -37.64 8.92
CA VAL A 22 20.33 -37.13 9.34
C VAL A 22 20.08 -35.92 8.46
N GLY A 23 19.63 -36.21 7.25
CA GLY A 23 19.29 -35.24 6.23
C GLY A 23 18.38 -34.18 6.82
N CYS A 24 18.63 -32.96 6.48
CA CYS A 24 17.59 -31.94 6.42
C CYS A 24 16.38 -32.54 5.69
N SER A 25 15.46 -33.13 6.41
CA SER A 25 14.09 -33.16 6.03
C SER A 25 13.79 -31.66 5.83
N LYS A 26 13.73 -31.16 4.59
CA LYS A 26 12.98 -29.97 4.27
C LYS A 26 11.59 -30.29 4.81
N HIS A 27 11.30 -29.85 6.02
CA HIS A 27 9.96 -29.51 6.37
C HIS A 27 9.66 -28.39 5.36
N GLU A 28 8.98 -28.71 4.28
CA GLU A 28 8.24 -27.71 3.54
C GLU A 28 7.30 -27.14 4.61
N SER A 29 7.69 -26.01 5.17
CA SER A 29 6.80 -25.28 6.05
C SER A 29 5.62 -24.93 5.16
N ASN A 30 4.44 -25.45 5.48
CA ASN A 30 3.19 -25.08 4.83
C ASN A 30 2.86 -23.65 5.26
N GLU A 31 3.72 -22.70 4.90
CA GLU A 31 3.64 -21.31 5.33
C GLU A 31 3.89 -20.42 4.11
N ILE A 32 3.17 -19.32 4.03
CA ILE A 32 3.43 -18.22 3.11
C ILE A 32 3.67 -16.92 3.87
N SER A 33 4.54 -16.09 3.35
CA SER A 33 4.84 -14.76 3.88
C SER A 33 4.10 -13.72 3.05
N PHE A 34 3.16 -13.01 3.67
CA PHE A 34 2.37 -11.96 3.04
C PHE A 34 2.75 -10.59 3.59
N TYR A 35 3.16 -9.68 2.71
CA TYR A 35 3.52 -8.31 3.06
C TYR A 35 2.43 -7.35 2.55
N ASN A 36 1.63 -6.84 3.49
CA ASN A 36 0.39 -6.12 3.21
C ASN A 36 0.47 -4.68 3.72
N TYR A 37 -0.36 -3.82 3.13
CA TYR A 37 -0.53 -2.45 3.60
C TYR A 37 -1.53 -2.42 4.76
N GLY A 38 -1.07 -1.98 5.95
CA GLY A 38 -1.92 -1.76 7.12
C GLY A 38 -2.97 -2.85 7.34
N GLU A 39 -4.20 -2.44 7.51
CA GLU A 39 -5.37 -3.28 7.82
C GLU A 39 -6.19 -3.66 6.59
N ASN A 40 -5.58 -3.73 5.39
CA ASN A 40 -6.28 -3.97 4.12
C ASN A 40 -6.82 -5.40 3.96
N ILE A 41 -6.79 -6.24 4.98
CA ILE A 41 -7.39 -7.57 4.96
C ILE A 41 -7.94 -7.91 6.35
N ASP A 42 -9.11 -8.53 6.38
CA ASP A 42 -9.71 -9.02 7.62
C ASP A 42 -9.00 -10.28 8.13
N ASP A 43 -8.69 -10.30 9.42
CA ASP A 43 -8.10 -11.45 10.12
C ASP A 43 -8.91 -12.74 9.95
N GLU A 44 -10.24 -12.64 9.82
CA GLU A 44 -11.09 -13.80 9.62
C GLU A 44 -10.88 -14.42 8.23
N THR A 45 -10.68 -13.59 7.22
CA THR A 45 -10.32 -14.04 5.86
C THR A 45 -9.01 -14.82 5.86
N ILE A 46 -8.00 -14.37 6.61
CA ILE A 46 -6.73 -15.10 6.76
C ILE A 46 -6.96 -16.46 7.44
N LYS A 47 -7.71 -16.49 8.54
CA LYS A 47 -8.02 -17.74 9.27
C LYS A 47 -8.80 -18.74 8.41
N GLU A 48 -9.74 -18.27 7.61
CA GLU A 48 -10.49 -19.11 6.66
C GLU A 48 -9.57 -19.70 5.58
N PHE A 49 -8.65 -18.90 5.04
CA PHE A 49 -7.65 -19.35 4.09
C PHE A 49 -6.76 -20.43 4.71
N GLU A 50 -6.20 -20.18 5.89
CA GLU A 50 -5.35 -21.14 6.61
C GLU A 50 -6.08 -22.46 6.86
N LYS A 51 -7.33 -22.39 7.31
CA LYS A 51 -8.17 -23.58 7.57
C LYS A 51 -8.48 -24.34 6.28
N LYS A 52 -8.78 -23.63 5.20
CA LYS A 52 -9.19 -24.23 3.92
C LYS A 52 -8.03 -24.93 3.21
N TYR A 53 -6.85 -24.32 3.23
CA TYR A 53 -5.71 -24.78 2.47
C TYR A 53 -4.65 -25.49 3.34
N ASN A 54 -4.79 -25.47 4.65
CA ASN A 54 -3.80 -25.95 5.62
C ASN A 54 -2.42 -25.33 5.39
N ILE A 55 -2.41 -24.01 5.11
CA ILE A 55 -1.22 -23.18 4.89
C ILE A 55 -1.28 -22.04 5.90
N LYS A 56 -0.21 -21.87 6.68
CA LYS A 56 -0.09 -20.76 7.62
C LYS A 56 0.29 -19.48 6.88
N VAL A 57 -0.33 -18.35 7.22
CA VAL A 57 0.01 -17.03 6.69
C VAL A 57 0.80 -16.24 7.73
N ASN A 58 2.05 -15.96 7.43
CA ASN A 58 2.87 -15.04 8.21
C ASN A 58 2.72 -13.66 7.60
N MET A 59 1.82 -12.85 8.16
CA MET A 59 1.58 -11.50 7.68
C MET A 59 2.53 -10.52 8.34
N GLU A 60 3.13 -9.67 7.53
CA GLU A 60 3.87 -8.48 7.92
C GLU A 60 3.19 -7.26 7.28
N THR A 61 3.13 -6.14 7.98
CA THR A 61 2.49 -4.92 7.47
C THR A 61 3.50 -3.80 7.24
N PHE A 62 3.13 -2.87 6.37
CA PHE A 62 3.84 -1.61 6.14
C PHE A 62 2.81 -0.47 6.04
N ASP A 63 3.27 0.75 6.32
CA ASP A 63 2.45 1.96 6.29
C ASP A 63 2.89 2.92 5.18
N ASP A 64 4.01 2.60 4.50
CA ASP A 64 4.57 3.41 3.43
C ASP A 64 5.08 2.54 2.26
N MET A 65 4.59 2.83 1.06
CA MET A 65 4.91 2.07 -0.17
C MET A 65 6.39 2.19 -0.57
N GLU A 66 7.03 3.32 -0.35
CA GLU A 66 8.47 3.49 -0.67
C GLU A 66 9.35 2.75 0.34
N ALA A 67 8.95 2.70 1.61
CA ALA A 67 9.61 1.88 2.62
C ALA A 67 9.48 0.38 2.28
N MET A 68 8.29 -0.08 1.89
CA MET A 68 8.06 -1.42 1.39
C MET A 68 8.97 -1.74 0.20
N TYR A 69 8.96 -0.89 -0.83
CA TYR A 69 9.82 -1.05 -1.99
C TYR A 69 11.31 -1.14 -1.62
N SER A 70 11.78 -0.27 -0.74
CA SER A 70 13.17 -0.24 -0.30
C SER A 70 13.57 -1.53 0.43
N LYS A 71 12.68 -2.07 1.26
CA LYS A 71 12.87 -3.32 1.98
C LYS A 71 12.92 -4.53 1.04
N VAL A 72 11.97 -4.64 0.12
CA VAL A 72 11.96 -5.70 -0.90
C VAL A 72 13.20 -5.63 -1.78
N LYS A 73 13.57 -4.44 -2.26
CA LYS A 73 14.75 -4.21 -3.10
C LYS A 73 16.06 -4.58 -2.40
N SER A 74 16.17 -4.33 -1.11
CA SER A 74 17.38 -4.66 -0.35
C SER A 74 17.51 -6.16 -0.06
N GLY A 75 16.45 -6.95 -0.28
CA GLY A 75 16.40 -8.37 0.10
C GLY A 75 16.33 -8.59 1.62
N ALA A 76 15.96 -7.56 2.38
CA ALA A 76 15.84 -7.64 3.84
C ALA A 76 14.65 -8.49 4.31
N GLY A 77 13.71 -8.79 3.43
CA GLY A 77 12.61 -9.71 3.64
C GLY A 77 12.44 -10.67 2.46
N LYS A 78 11.85 -11.82 2.72
CA LYS A 78 11.43 -12.78 1.70
C LYS A 78 9.93 -12.93 1.82
N TYR A 79 9.23 -12.57 0.78
CA TYR A 79 7.78 -12.59 0.73
C TYR A 79 7.31 -13.44 -0.43
N ASP A 80 6.23 -14.18 -0.23
CA ASP A 80 5.58 -14.99 -1.26
C ASP A 80 4.49 -14.16 -1.96
N VAL A 81 3.84 -13.27 -1.21
CA VAL A 81 2.83 -12.34 -1.73
C VAL A 81 3.11 -10.95 -1.15
N ILE A 82 3.04 -9.94 -2.00
CA ILE A 82 3.15 -8.52 -1.60
C ILE A 82 2.03 -7.70 -2.21
N LEU A 83 1.54 -6.72 -1.48
CA LEU A 83 0.64 -5.70 -2.00
C LEU A 83 1.47 -4.58 -2.64
N VAL A 84 1.13 -4.23 -3.89
CA VAL A 84 1.84 -3.22 -4.66
C VAL A 84 0.84 -2.25 -5.27
N SER A 85 1.05 -0.94 -5.07
CA SER A 85 0.22 0.09 -5.71
C SER A 85 0.57 0.26 -7.19
N ASP A 86 -0.40 0.75 -7.96
CA ASP A 86 -0.26 1.06 -9.38
C ASP A 86 0.95 1.97 -9.67
N ALA A 87 1.22 2.96 -8.82
CA ALA A 87 2.34 3.88 -8.98
C ALA A 87 3.72 3.20 -8.90
N LEU A 88 3.86 2.13 -8.10
CA LEU A 88 5.11 1.38 -7.94
C LEU A 88 5.23 0.18 -8.87
N MET A 89 4.13 -0.32 -9.40
CA MET A 89 4.07 -1.53 -10.21
C MET A 89 5.09 -1.54 -11.37
N PRO A 90 5.16 -0.52 -12.25
CA PRO A 90 6.12 -0.51 -13.35
C PRO A 90 7.57 -0.60 -12.87
N ARG A 91 7.90 0.10 -11.77
CA ARG A 91 9.24 0.12 -11.20
C ARG A 91 9.64 -1.25 -10.63
N MET A 92 8.70 -1.95 -10.00
CA MET A 92 8.94 -3.30 -9.46
C MET A 92 9.09 -4.34 -10.55
N ILE A 93 8.33 -4.22 -11.64
CA ILE A 93 8.46 -5.06 -12.84
C ILE A 93 9.84 -4.86 -13.50
N ASP A 94 10.22 -3.62 -13.77
CA ASP A 94 11.49 -3.27 -14.42
C ASP A 94 12.70 -3.77 -13.64
N GLN A 95 12.63 -3.70 -12.31
CA GLN A 95 13.70 -4.15 -11.42
C GLN A 95 13.63 -5.64 -11.08
N LYS A 96 12.65 -6.36 -11.64
CA LYS A 96 12.45 -7.82 -11.41
C LYS A 96 12.29 -8.17 -9.93
N LEU A 97 11.60 -7.32 -9.19
CA LEU A 97 11.29 -7.52 -7.77
C LEU A 97 10.02 -8.35 -7.58
N ILE A 98 9.22 -8.48 -8.62
CA ILE A 98 8.03 -9.33 -8.69
C ILE A 98 8.12 -10.22 -9.93
N GLN A 99 7.48 -11.38 -9.87
CA GLN A 99 7.50 -12.37 -10.95
C GLN A 99 6.16 -12.44 -11.67
N LYS A 100 6.18 -13.04 -12.88
CA LYS A 100 4.94 -13.28 -13.62
C LYS A 100 4.08 -14.31 -12.90
N ILE A 101 2.79 -14.03 -12.83
CA ILE A 101 1.80 -14.98 -12.30
C ILE A 101 1.42 -16.01 -13.38
N ASN A 102 1.10 -17.23 -12.94
CA ASN A 102 0.46 -18.22 -13.81
C ASN A 102 -1.07 -18.13 -13.63
N LYS A 103 -1.75 -17.51 -14.59
CA LYS A 103 -3.21 -17.30 -14.54
C LYS A 103 -4.01 -18.60 -14.51
N GLU A 104 -3.48 -19.70 -15.01
CA GLU A 104 -4.15 -21.01 -14.93
C GLU A 104 -4.36 -21.46 -13.49
N ASN A 105 -3.48 -21.01 -12.57
CA ASN A 105 -3.59 -21.27 -11.15
C ASN A 105 -4.52 -20.28 -10.42
N ILE A 106 -5.04 -19.25 -11.13
CA ILE A 106 -5.88 -18.19 -10.56
C ILE A 106 -7.19 -18.08 -11.37
N PRO A 107 -8.03 -19.13 -11.40
CA PRO A 107 -9.24 -19.12 -12.22
C PRO A 107 -10.23 -18.01 -11.86
N ASN A 108 -10.20 -17.56 -10.60
CA ASN A 108 -11.09 -16.51 -10.08
C ASN A 108 -10.80 -15.12 -10.68
N ILE A 109 -9.66 -14.92 -11.34
CA ILE A 109 -9.38 -13.64 -12.04
C ILE A 109 -10.46 -13.31 -13.08
N SER A 110 -11.12 -14.35 -13.64
CA SER A 110 -12.23 -14.19 -14.58
C SER A 110 -13.52 -13.63 -13.97
N GLN A 111 -13.61 -13.56 -12.65
CA GLN A 111 -14.76 -13.00 -11.91
C GLN A 111 -14.57 -11.51 -11.61
N MET A 112 -13.39 -10.95 -11.91
CA MET A 112 -13.11 -9.55 -11.68
C MET A 112 -13.77 -8.69 -12.76
N ASP A 113 -14.17 -7.49 -12.40
CA ASP A 113 -14.68 -6.51 -13.34
C ASP A 113 -13.59 -6.11 -14.34
N GLU A 114 -13.92 -6.17 -15.64
CA GLU A 114 -13.00 -5.92 -16.75
C GLU A 114 -12.37 -4.52 -16.68
N GLN A 115 -13.05 -3.53 -16.08
CA GLN A 115 -12.53 -2.18 -15.96
C GLN A 115 -11.26 -2.08 -15.08
N TYR A 116 -11.02 -3.07 -14.20
CA TYR A 116 -9.83 -3.12 -13.35
C TYR A 116 -8.73 -4.06 -13.89
N LEU A 117 -8.98 -4.69 -15.04
CA LEU A 117 -8.03 -5.56 -15.71
C LEU A 117 -7.34 -4.85 -16.87
N ASN A 118 -6.19 -5.36 -17.29
CA ASN A 118 -5.42 -4.87 -18.46
C ASN A 118 -5.01 -3.39 -18.36
N LEU A 119 -4.74 -2.91 -17.16
CA LEU A 119 -4.33 -1.54 -16.94
C LEU A 119 -2.90 -1.29 -17.45
N GLU A 120 -2.61 -0.02 -17.76
CA GLU A 120 -1.31 0.39 -18.34
C GLU A 120 -0.10 -0.03 -17.49
N MET A 121 -0.26 -0.06 -16.15
CA MET A 121 0.80 -0.45 -15.24
C MET A 121 1.20 -1.95 -15.33
N ASP A 122 0.27 -2.82 -15.76
CA ASP A 122 0.50 -4.26 -15.94
C ASP A 122 -0.40 -4.81 -17.07
N PRO A 123 -0.06 -4.56 -18.36
CA PRO A 123 -0.82 -5.06 -19.48
C PRO A 123 -0.99 -6.58 -19.46
N ASP A 124 -2.22 -7.03 -19.71
CA ASP A 124 -2.65 -8.43 -19.61
C ASP A 124 -2.55 -9.02 -18.20
N ASN A 125 -2.43 -8.23 -17.14
CA ASN A 125 -2.26 -8.73 -15.76
C ASN A 125 -1.24 -9.87 -15.67
N LYS A 126 -0.02 -9.59 -16.15
CA LYS A 126 1.05 -10.59 -16.19
C LYS A 126 1.73 -10.80 -14.86
N TYR A 127 1.70 -9.80 -13.99
CA TYR A 127 2.45 -9.75 -12.73
C TYR A 127 1.55 -9.62 -11.51
N SER A 128 0.29 -9.23 -11.70
CA SER A 128 -0.56 -8.83 -10.60
C SER A 128 -2.00 -9.28 -10.73
N VAL A 129 -2.66 -9.39 -9.58
CA VAL A 129 -4.11 -9.50 -9.47
C VAL A 129 -4.61 -8.26 -8.74
N PRO A 130 -5.45 -7.40 -9.36
CA PRO A 130 -6.07 -6.28 -8.68
C PRO A 130 -6.79 -6.73 -7.40
N TYR A 131 -6.67 -5.96 -6.34
CA TYR A 131 -7.21 -6.33 -5.03
C TYR A 131 -8.13 -5.26 -4.46
N MET A 132 -7.63 -4.05 -4.34
CA MET A 132 -8.38 -2.90 -3.84
C MET A 132 -8.21 -1.71 -4.76
N PHE A 133 -9.17 -0.80 -4.73
CA PHE A 133 -9.08 0.47 -5.44
C PHE A 133 -9.79 1.57 -4.65
N GLY A 134 -9.43 2.79 -4.93
CA GLY A 134 -10.06 3.93 -4.32
C GLY A 134 -9.67 5.25 -4.97
N THR A 135 -10.14 6.31 -4.36
CA THR A 135 -9.79 7.67 -4.73
C THR A 135 -9.23 8.42 -3.53
N VAL A 136 -8.47 9.47 -3.80
CA VAL A 136 -8.20 10.49 -2.80
C VAL A 136 -9.28 11.54 -2.89
N GLY A 137 -9.77 12.00 -1.76
CA GLY A 137 -10.79 13.03 -1.71
C GLY A 137 -10.63 13.96 -0.50
N ILE A 138 -11.70 14.64 -0.19
CA ILE A 138 -11.78 15.55 0.95
C ILE A 138 -12.91 15.06 1.86
N ILE A 139 -12.62 14.93 3.16
CA ILE A 139 -13.64 14.84 4.19
C ILE A 139 -13.67 16.13 4.98
N TYR A 140 -14.85 16.62 5.31
CA TYR A 140 -15.00 17.86 6.06
C TYR A 140 -16.17 17.82 7.04
N ASN A 141 -16.06 18.62 8.10
CA ASN A 141 -17.08 18.73 9.14
C ASN A 141 -18.13 19.78 8.74
N THR A 142 -19.35 19.32 8.43
CA THR A 142 -20.48 20.17 8.01
C THR A 142 -21.02 21.09 9.13
N ASP A 143 -20.64 20.82 10.40
CA ASP A 143 -20.97 21.73 11.51
C ASP A 143 -20.13 22.99 11.50
N VAL A 144 -18.95 22.95 10.87
CA VAL A 144 -18.00 24.07 10.77
C VAL A 144 -17.98 24.63 9.35
N VAL A 145 -17.83 23.79 8.36
CA VAL A 145 -17.77 24.15 6.93
C VAL A 145 -19.20 24.21 6.39
N LYS A 146 -19.71 25.42 6.18
CA LYS A 146 -21.10 25.66 5.77
C LYS A 146 -21.30 25.82 4.26
N GLU A 147 -20.24 26.04 3.53
CA GLU A 147 -20.22 26.07 2.07
C GLU A 147 -20.24 24.65 1.48
N ASP A 148 -20.78 24.53 0.27
CA ASP A 148 -20.67 23.28 -0.50
C ASP A 148 -19.23 23.10 -0.99
N VAL A 149 -18.58 22.05 -0.51
CA VAL A 149 -17.21 21.71 -0.92
C VAL A 149 -17.29 20.82 -2.15
N ASP A 150 -16.70 21.25 -3.26
CA ASP A 150 -16.64 20.50 -4.53
C ASP A 150 -15.28 20.59 -5.24
N SER A 151 -14.31 21.24 -4.62
CA SER A 151 -13.03 21.61 -5.23
C SER A 151 -11.86 21.47 -4.25
N TRP A 152 -10.68 21.20 -4.79
CA TRP A 152 -9.43 21.25 -4.02
C TRP A 152 -9.15 22.65 -3.44
N ASP A 153 -9.82 23.71 -3.95
CA ASP A 153 -9.63 25.09 -3.48
C ASP A 153 -9.79 25.27 -1.98
N ILE A 154 -10.68 24.49 -1.36
CA ILE A 154 -10.95 24.55 0.08
C ILE A 154 -9.70 24.32 0.93
N LEU A 155 -8.75 23.48 0.44
CA LEU A 155 -7.50 23.21 1.13
C LEU A 155 -6.52 24.40 1.13
N TRP A 156 -6.84 25.47 0.40
CA TRP A 156 -6.10 26.74 0.37
C TRP A 156 -6.88 27.90 0.99
N ASP A 157 -8.07 27.66 1.54
CA ASP A 157 -8.87 28.71 2.15
C ASP A 157 -8.34 29.10 3.54
N LYS A 158 -7.82 30.34 3.65
CA LYS A 158 -7.28 30.89 4.90
C LYS A 158 -8.25 30.90 6.08
N LYS A 159 -9.56 30.78 5.82
CA LYS A 159 -10.61 30.63 6.82
C LYS A 159 -10.38 29.42 7.71
N TYR A 160 -9.77 28.36 7.17
CA TYR A 160 -9.50 27.11 7.86
C TYR A 160 -8.02 26.94 8.24
N LYS A 161 -7.34 28.06 8.49
CA LYS A 161 -5.95 28.03 8.95
C LYS A 161 -5.80 27.19 10.23
N ASP A 162 -4.75 26.37 10.28
CA ASP A 162 -4.44 25.42 11.36
C ASP A 162 -5.51 24.32 11.57
N LYS A 163 -6.44 24.13 10.59
CA LYS A 163 -7.56 23.20 10.67
C LYS A 163 -7.64 22.26 9.44
N ILE A 164 -6.60 22.22 8.63
CA ILE A 164 -6.50 21.39 7.44
C ILE A 164 -5.48 20.28 7.67
N PHE A 165 -5.81 19.07 7.25
CA PHE A 165 -4.90 17.94 7.19
C PHE A 165 -4.60 17.57 5.73
N MET A 166 -3.33 17.37 5.43
CA MET A 166 -2.82 16.93 4.14
C MET A 166 -2.04 15.63 4.29
N PHE A 167 -2.04 14.80 3.27
CA PHE A 167 -1.16 13.65 3.26
C PHE A 167 0.33 14.03 3.18
N ASP A 168 1.18 13.25 3.85
CA ASP A 168 2.63 13.29 3.70
C ASP A 168 3.10 12.27 2.64
N THR A 169 2.31 12.09 1.60
CA THR A 169 2.61 11.28 0.43
C THR A 169 2.76 12.17 -0.78
N TYR A 170 3.88 12.04 -1.48
CA TYR A 170 4.18 12.93 -2.62
C TYR A 170 3.16 12.78 -3.74
N ARG A 171 2.67 11.55 -3.98
CA ARG A 171 1.72 11.26 -5.06
C ARG A 171 0.41 11.99 -4.87
N ASP A 172 -0.14 11.95 -3.67
CA ASP A 172 -1.46 12.51 -3.37
C ASP A 172 -1.40 14.02 -3.21
N THR A 173 -0.44 14.51 -2.43
CA THR A 173 -0.31 15.94 -2.14
C THR A 173 0.12 16.76 -3.35
N ILE A 174 1.13 16.32 -4.11
CA ILE A 174 1.51 16.99 -5.36
C ILE A 174 0.41 16.81 -6.40
N GLY A 175 -0.23 15.62 -6.44
CA GLY A 175 -1.35 15.33 -7.32
C GLY A 175 -2.53 16.29 -7.13
N ALA A 176 -2.93 16.59 -5.90
CA ALA A 176 -3.98 17.56 -5.60
C ALA A 176 -3.61 18.96 -6.08
N ALA A 177 -2.35 19.38 -5.89
CA ALA A 177 -1.87 20.68 -6.39
C ALA A 177 -1.85 20.75 -7.93
N LEU A 178 -1.41 19.70 -8.61
CA LEU A 178 -1.47 19.58 -10.07
C LEU A 178 -2.90 19.67 -10.58
N LYS A 179 -3.83 18.95 -9.95
CA LYS A 179 -5.25 18.94 -10.32
C LYS A 179 -5.87 20.33 -10.12
N LYS A 180 -5.58 20.99 -9.00
CA LYS A 180 -6.01 22.37 -8.75
C LYS A 180 -5.51 23.36 -9.81
N LEU A 181 -4.30 23.16 -10.35
CA LEU A 181 -3.74 23.94 -11.45
C LEU A 181 -4.29 23.55 -12.83
N GLY A 182 -5.13 22.52 -12.92
CA GLY A 182 -5.67 22.00 -14.18
C GLY A 182 -4.73 21.10 -14.96
N TYR A 183 -3.66 20.63 -14.33
CA TYR A 183 -2.67 19.73 -14.93
C TYR A 183 -3.05 18.25 -14.76
N SER A 184 -2.37 17.39 -15.53
CA SER A 184 -2.45 15.94 -15.33
C SER A 184 -1.78 15.56 -14.02
N LEU A 185 -2.42 14.66 -13.24
CA LEU A 185 -1.83 14.06 -12.05
C LEU A 185 -0.55 13.26 -12.40
N ASN A 186 -0.47 12.75 -13.63
CA ASN A 186 0.68 12.03 -14.17
C ASN A 186 1.66 12.92 -14.95
N SER A 187 1.62 14.25 -14.74
CA SER A 187 2.55 15.14 -15.43
C SER A 187 4.00 14.81 -15.11
N THR A 188 4.83 14.75 -16.13
CA THR A 188 6.30 14.66 -16.06
C THR A 188 6.98 15.97 -16.45
N SER A 189 6.19 17.03 -16.68
CA SER A 189 6.69 18.37 -17.01
C SER A 189 7.31 19.01 -15.77
N GLN A 190 8.61 19.26 -15.82
CA GLN A 190 9.31 19.93 -14.72
C GLN A 190 8.66 21.27 -14.36
N LYS A 191 8.20 22.03 -15.37
CA LYS A 191 7.49 23.32 -15.16
C LYS A 191 6.23 23.12 -14.32
N GLU A 192 5.38 22.16 -14.67
CA GLU A 192 4.10 21.91 -13.97
C GLU A 192 4.33 21.41 -12.53
N ILE A 193 5.37 20.57 -12.35
CA ILE A 193 5.78 20.08 -11.02
C ILE A 193 6.31 21.25 -10.17
N ASP A 194 7.09 22.16 -10.75
CA ASP A 194 7.59 23.34 -10.04
C ASP A 194 6.45 24.29 -9.67
N GLU A 195 5.46 24.50 -10.53
CA GLU A 195 4.27 25.31 -10.23
C GLU A 195 3.43 24.66 -9.11
N ALA A 196 3.25 23.35 -9.12
CA ALA A 196 2.56 22.63 -8.04
C ALA A 196 3.30 22.75 -6.71
N LYS A 197 4.63 22.65 -6.74
CA LYS A 197 5.48 22.86 -5.56
C LYS A 197 5.31 24.28 -4.99
N GLU A 198 5.39 25.30 -5.81
CA GLU A 198 5.20 26.69 -5.36
C GLU A 198 3.81 26.91 -4.76
N LEU A 199 2.76 26.33 -5.35
CA LEU A 199 1.40 26.37 -4.82
C LEU A 199 1.30 25.70 -3.42
N LEU A 200 1.98 24.57 -3.20
CA LEU A 200 2.02 23.91 -1.88
C LEU A 200 2.83 24.72 -0.85
N LEU A 201 3.92 25.36 -1.28
CA LEU A 201 4.69 26.27 -0.41
C LEU A 201 3.88 27.52 -0.02
N GLU A 202 3.03 28.01 -0.91
CA GLU A 202 2.07 29.08 -0.61
C GLU A 202 1.00 28.59 0.36
N GLN A 203 0.41 27.41 0.12
CA GLN A 203 -0.57 26.79 1.02
C GLN A 203 -0.03 26.71 2.45
N ARG A 204 1.20 26.22 2.60
CA ARG A 204 1.83 26.09 3.92
C ARG A 204 1.91 27.42 4.67
N LYS A 205 2.19 28.52 3.97
CA LYS A 205 2.22 29.87 4.56
C LYS A 205 0.83 30.38 4.88
N LEU A 206 -0.14 30.06 4.03
CA LEU A 206 -1.50 30.59 4.09
C LEU A 206 -2.34 29.89 5.16
N VAL A 207 -2.35 28.56 5.18
CA VAL A 207 -3.25 27.75 6.00
C VAL A 207 -2.53 26.87 7.03
N ASN A 208 -1.20 26.74 6.93
CA ASN A 208 -0.39 25.95 7.86
C ASN A 208 -0.97 24.55 8.14
N PRO A 209 -1.12 23.68 7.12
CA PRO A 209 -1.77 22.40 7.29
C PRO A 209 -0.93 21.45 8.14
N LEU A 210 -1.59 20.52 8.81
CA LEU A 210 -0.96 19.37 9.44
C LEU A 210 -0.69 18.30 8.37
N TYR A 211 0.42 17.58 8.51
CA TYR A 211 0.80 16.52 7.57
C TYR A 211 0.91 15.18 8.28
N GLY A 212 0.48 14.12 7.62
CA GLY A 212 0.60 12.75 8.09
C GLY A 212 0.03 11.76 7.06
N VAL A 213 -0.12 10.50 7.48
CA VAL A 213 -0.72 9.46 6.64
C VAL A 213 -2.04 9.04 7.29
N ASP A 214 -2.02 8.21 8.33
CA ASP A 214 -3.22 7.58 8.89
C ASP A 214 -3.90 8.40 10.00
N ASN A 215 -3.17 9.30 10.64
CA ASN A 215 -3.69 10.08 11.78
C ASN A 215 -4.82 11.07 11.42
N GLY A 216 -5.01 11.37 10.13
CA GLY A 216 -6.15 12.18 9.67
C GLY A 216 -7.51 11.58 10.04
N THR A 217 -7.61 10.25 10.14
CA THR A 217 -8.83 9.52 10.51
C THR A 217 -9.27 9.75 11.96
N THR A 218 -8.34 10.03 12.84
CA THR A 218 -8.60 10.32 14.26
C THR A 218 -8.74 11.80 14.56
N MET A 219 -8.05 12.66 13.80
CA MET A 219 -8.00 14.11 14.06
C MET A 219 -9.32 14.82 13.75
N ILE A 220 -10.02 14.44 12.68
CA ILE A 220 -11.25 15.11 12.30
C ILE A 220 -12.42 14.80 13.26
N PRO A 221 -12.66 13.56 13.72
CA PRO A 221 -13.67 13.31 14.75
C PRO A 221 -13.33 13.96 16.10
N ALA A 222 -12.05 14.09 16.41
CA ALA A 222 -11.58 14.77 17.63
C ALA A 222 -11.72 16.31 17.55
N GLY A 223 -12.05 16.88 16.39
CA GLY A 223 -12.14 18.33 16.18
C GLY A 223 -10.77 19.04 16.15
N GLU A 224 -9.69 18.30 15.97
CA GLU A 224 -8.36 18.87 15.76
C GLU A 224 -8.24 19.52 14.40
N THR A 225 -8.88 18.91 13.40
CA THR A 225 -9.02 19.44 12.04
C THR A 225 -10.50 19.54 11.65
N ASP A 226 -10.79 20.36 10.65
CA ASP A 226 -12.13 20.55 10.10
C ASP A 226 -12.25 20.05 8.66
N ILE A 227 -11.11 19.94 7.95
CA ILE A 227 -11.02 19.53 6.55
C ILE A 227 -9.78 18.67 6.37
N ASN A 228 -9.96 17.43 5.90
CA ASN A 228 -8.85 16.51 5.69
C ASN A 228 -8.82 16.00 4.24
N MET A 229 -7.63 15.93 3.67
CA MET A 229 -7.36 15.02 2.55
C MET A 229 -7.41 13.59 3.11
N ILE A 230 -8.11 12.68 2.42
CA ILE A 230 -8.34 11.32 2.91
C ILE A 230 -8.56 10.36 1.74
N TRP A 231 -8.23 9.08 1.93
CA TRP A 231 -8.63 8.03 1.00
C TRP A 231 -10.11 7.67 1.16
N SER A 232 -10.72 7.25 0.05
CA SER A 232 -12.17 7.00 -0.01
C SER A 232 -12.66 5.96 1.00
N GLY A 233 -11.88 4.92 1.26
CA GLY A 233 -12.25 3.87 2.21
C GLY A 233 -12.48 4.44 3.60
N GLU A 234 -11.49 5.12 4.15
CA GLU A 234 -11.57 5.76 5.47
C GLU A 234 -12.60 6.90 5.48
N GLY A 235 -12.62 7.70 4.39
CA GLY A 235 -13.54 8.83 4.28
C GLY A 235 -15.01 8.41 4.32
N LEU A 236 -15.36 7.33 3.64
CA LEU A 236 -16.73 6.78 3.63
C LEU A 236 -17.07 6.13 4.97
N ASN A 237 -16.14 5.38 5.57
CA ASN A 237 -16.33 4.80 6.90
C ASN A 237 -16.59 5.87 7.96
N LEU A 238 -15.79 6.94 7.95
CA LEU A 238 -15.99 8.08 8.86
C LEU A 238 -17.32 8.80 8.61
N GLN A 239 -17.73 8.97 7.35
CA GLN A 239 -19.02 9.56 7.03
C GLN A 239 -20.19 8.71 7.54
N ASP A 240 -20.09 7.38 7.49
CA ASP A 240 -21.10 6.47 8.01
C ASP A 240 -21.16 6.50 9.55
N GLU A 241 -20.01 6.65 10.21
CA GLU A 241 -19.92 6.69 11.68
C GLU A 241 -20.31 8.07 12.25
N TYR A 242 -19.95 9.17 11.57
CA TYR A 242 -20.15 10.54 12.00
C TYR A 242 -21.02 11.33 11.03
N PRO A 243 -22.33 11.51 11.31
CA PRO A 243 -23.28 12.15 10.39
C PRO A 243 -22.96 13.61 10.00
N ASN A 244 -22.11 14.27 10.75
CA ASN A 244 -21.63 15.62 10.49
C ASN A 244 -20.36 15.66 9.62
N LEU A 245 -19.84 14.50 9.19
CA LEU A 245 -18.73 14.41 8.26
C LEU A 245 -19.25 14.11 6.86
N LYS A 246 -18.68 14.73 5.85
CA LYS A 246 -19.04 14.50 4.44
C LYS A 246 -17.78 14.30 3.62
N TYR A 247 -17.74 13.18 2.88
CA TYR A 247 -16.69 12.87 1.91
C TYR A 247 -17.09 13.33 0.52
N ILE A 248 -16.16 13.90 -0.23
CA ILE A 248 -16.33 14.27 -1.65
C ILE A 248 -15.07 13.96 -2.46
N VAL A 249 -15.25 13.72 -3.74
CA VAL A 249 -14.18 13.75 -4.74
C VAL A 249 -14.26 15.11 -5.46
N PRO A 250 -13.18 15.91 -5.44
CA PRO A 250 -13.18 17.22 -6.08
C PRO A 250 -13.42 17.17 -7.59
N LYS A 251 -14.09 18.18 -8.13
CA LYS A 251 -14.50 18.29 -9.55
C LYS A 251 -13.33 18.34 -10.53
N GLU A 252 -12.16 18.80 -10.10
CA GLU A 252 -10.94 18.81 -10.91
C GLU A 252 -10.40 17.38 -11.13
N GLY A 253 -10.98 16.40 -10.44
CA GLY A 253 -10.53 15.01 -10.38
C GLY A 253 -9.50 14.79 -9.28
N ALA A 254 -9.28 13.53 -8.99
CA ALA A 254 -8.41 13.08 -7.91
C ALA A 254 -7.53 11.91 -8.35
N ASN A 255 -6.60 11.51 -7.50
CA ASN A 255 -5.88 10.26 -7.66
C ASN A 255 -6.87 9.10 -7.53
N PHE A 256 -6.96 8.29 -8.58
CA PHE A 256 -7.57 6.96 -8.54
C PHE A 256 -6.42 5.97 -8.45
N TRP A 257 -6.42 5.14 -7.43
CA TRP A 257 -5.36 4.17 -7.18
C TRP A 257 -5.89 2.75 -7.20
N ILE A 258 -5.04 1.82 -7.56
CA ILE A 258 -5.30 0.37 -7.51
C ILE A 258 -4.11 -0.30 -6.84
N ASP A 259 -4.42 -1.05 -5.79
CA ASP A 259 -3.49 -1.95 -5.14
C ASP A 259 -3.71 -3.36 -5.65
N SER A 260 -2.62 -4.05 -5.92
CA SER A 260 -2.65 -5.39 -6.51
C SER A 260 -1.77 -6.35 -5.74
N LEU A 261 -2.19 -7.61 -5.70
CA LEU A 261 -1.39 -8.70 -5.14
C LEU A 261 -0.39 -9.20 -6.18
N CYS A 262 0.87 -9.29 -5.79
CA CYS A 262 2.01 -9.72 -6.60
C CYS A 262 2.79 -10.83 -5.88
N ILE A 263 3.55 -11.62 -6.67
CA ILE A 263 4.40 -12.69 -6.18
C ILE A 263 5.87 -12.33 -6.38
#